data_c73c88fd23be5a38e128663ce91464a2
#
_entry.id   c73c88fd23be5a38e128663ce91464a2
#
_cell.length_a   1.000
_cell.length_b   1.000
_cell.length_c   1.000
_cell.angle_alpha   90.00
_cell.angle_beta   90.00
_cell.angle_gamma   90.00
#
_symmetry.space_group_name_H-M   'P 1'
#
loop_
_entity.id
_entity.type
_entity.pdbx_description
1 polymer ?
#
loop_
_entity_poly.entity_id
_entity_poly.type
_entity_poly.pdbx_seq_one_letter_code
_entity_poly.pdbx_strand_id
1 'polypeptide(L)'
;MDNLEVNVKNWKSLIKPAKLDVKLSDDKTIAKITAEPLEKGYGLTLGNSLRRVLLSSIRGAAVTSIQIDGVLHEFTSIKGVREDVTDIVLNVKSLALKSSSEGTKKLILDAKGPGEIKASDITPVTDIEILNPNLVICNLDENTNFHMEMNVGTGKGYVSADLNKPEEPPLGLIPIDSLFSPVKKVSYSVSTAREGKALDYDKLTMEVETNGSISAEDAVAYAARIFQDQLGMFVNFDEPKEVAMKEQPSEPEFNKNLLRKVAVSYTHLTLPT
;
A
#
# COMPACT_ATOMS: atom_id res chain seq x y z
N MET A 1 36.30 15.66 18.43
CA MET A 1 35.24 14.64 18.71
C MET A 1 33.92 15.27 19.18
N ASP A 2 33.95 16.44 19.83
CA ASP A 2 32.76 17.07 20.44
C ASP A 2 31.68 17.56 19.46
N ASN A 3 32.05 17.94 18.24
CA ASN A 3 31.09 18.41 17.23
C ASN A 3 30.16 17.30 16.67
N LEU A 4 30.59 16.04 16.69
CA LEU A 4 29.79 14.91 16.23
C LEU A 4 28.63 14.59 17.21
N GLU A 5 28.87 14.68 18.52
CA GLU A 5 27.85 14.43 19.54
C GLU A 5 26.73 15.50 19.52
N VAL A 6 27.10 16.76 19.28
CA VAL A 6 26.10 17.84 19.16
C VAL A 6 25.26 17.68 17.92
N ASN A 7 25.88 17.30 16.79
CA ASN A 7 25.17 17.11 15.53
C ASN A 7 24.19 15.93 15.58
N VAL A 8 24.54 14.83 16.23
CA VAL A 8 23.64 13.66 16.40
C VAL A 8 22.38 14.01 17.20
N LYS A 9 22.44 14.99 18.10
CA LYS A 9 21.25 15.43 18.86
C LYS A 9 20.18 16.07 17.98
N ASN A 10 20.52 16.60 16.78
CA ASN A 10 19.56 17.23 15.88
C ASN A 10 18.40 16.32 15.46
N TRP A 11 18.61 15.01 15.38
CA TRP A 11 17.55 14.06 15.01
C TRP A 11 17.22 13.06 16.15
N LYS A 12 18.15 12.79 17.08
CA LYS A 12 17.89 11.88 18.21
C LYS A 12 16.98 12.51 19.28
N SER A 13 16.98 13.84 19.40
CA SER A 13 16.14 14.56 20.36
C SER A 13 14.71 14.77 19.88
N LEU A 14 14.43 14.53 18.61
CA LEU A 14 13.08 14.67 18.05
C LEU A 14 12.15 13.59 18.59
N ILE A 15 10.95 14.00 18.98
CA ILE A 15 9.91 13.08 19.42
C ILE A 15 9.47 12.22 18.24
N LYS A 16 9.37 10.93 18.50
CA LYS A 16 8.89 9.92 17.54
C LYS A 16 7.74 9.16 18.18
N PRO A 17 6.66 8.88 17.42
CA PRO A 17 5.59 8.03 17.93
C PRO A 17 6.15 6.64 18.26
N ALA A 18 5.87 6.14 19.44
CA ALA A 18 6.31 4.80 19.86
C ALA A 18 5.56 3.70 19.11
N LYS A 19 4.32 3.95 18.69
CA LYS A 19 3.45 3.01 17.98
C LYS A 19 2.49 3.77 17.06
N LEU A 20 2.21 3.18 15.90
CA LEU A 20 1.14 3.63 15.04
C LEU A 20 -0.18 2.97 15.47
N ASP A 21 -1.26 3.75 15.55
CA ASP A 21 -2.62 3.19 15.71
C ASP A 21 -3.19 2.93 14.31
N VAL A 22 -3.39 1.65 13.98
CA VAL A 22 -3.88 1.21 12.67
C VAL A 22 -5.23 0.55 12.85
N LYS A 23 -6.25 1.12 12.21
CA LYS A 23 -7.61 0.55 12.13
C LYS A 23 -7.86 0.13 10.70
N LEU A 24 -8.06 -1.17 10.50
CA LEU A 24 -8.33 -1.78 9.19
C LEU A 24 -9.82 -2.10 9.07
N SER A 25 -10.35 -2.05 7.84
CA SER A 25 -11.61 -2.66 7.48
C SER A 25 -11.49 -4.19 7.43
N ASP A 26 -12.63 -4.90 7.44
CA ASP A 26 -12.67 -6.37 7.45
C ASP A 26 -11.98 -6.98 6.22
N ASP A 27 -12.09 -6.33 5.08
CA ASP A 27 -11.46 -6.71 3.79
C ASP A 27 -10.05 -6.15 3.61
N LYS A 28 -9.50 -5.41 4.59
CA LYS A 28 -8.18 -4.76 4.57
C LYS A 28 -7.95 -3.78 3.42
N THR A 29 -9.00 -3.37 2.73
CA THR A 29 -8.91 -2.41 1.62
C THR A 29 -8.83 -0.97 2.11
N ILE A 30 -9.34 -0.68 3.32
CA ILE A 30 -9.31 0.64 3.93
C ILE A 30 -8.52 0.58 5.23
N ALA A 31 -7.56 1.48 5.39
CA ALA A 31 -6.82 1.68 6.63
C ALA A 31 -6.93 3.12 7.10
N LYS A 32 -7.20 3.30 8.38
CA LYS A 32 -7.05 4.57 9.08
C LYS A 32 -5.86 4.47 10.02
N ILE A 33 -4.81 5.22 9.70
CA ILE A 33 -3.52 5.19 10.40
C ILE A 33 -3.35 6.51 11.15
N THR A 34 -3.07 6.43 12.44
CA THR A 34 -2.81 7.59 13.29
C THR A 34 -1.41 7.52 13.85
N ALA A 35 -0.65 8.60 13.65
CA ALA A 35 0.68 8.80 14.19
C ALA A 35 0.67 10.00 15.14
N GLU A 36 0.94 9.75 16.42
CA GLU A 36 1.05 10.77 17.46
C GLU A 36 1.96 10.29 18.59
N PRO A 37 2.72 11.18 19.25
CA PRO A 37 2.96 12.57 18.91
C PRO A 37 4.04 12.73 17.81
N LEU A 38 3.93 13.78 17.02
CA LEU A 38 4.94 14.21 16.05
C LEU A 38 5.38 15.65 16.39
N GLU A 39 6.61 15.99 16.08
CA GLU A 39 7.06 17.39 16.16
C GLU A 39 6.20 18.31 15.30
N LYS A 40 6.03 19.53 15.74
CA LYS A 40 5.21 20.56 15.06
C LYS A 40 5.66 20.75 13.60
N GLY A 41 4.70 20.66 12.68
CA GLY A 41 4.91 20.77 11.24
C GLY A 41 5.23 19.42 10.54
N TYR A 42 5.68 18.40 11.28
CA TYR A 42 5.98 17.09 10.67
C TYR A 42 4.72 16.34 10.23
N GLY A 43 3.59 16.57 10.87
CA GLY A 43 2.32 15.99 10.44
C GLY A 43 1.98 16.34 8.99
N LEU A 44 2.11 17.63 8.62
CA LEU A 44 1.87 18.09 7.25
C LEU A 44 2.91 17.56 6.27
N THR A 45 4.20 17.61 6.64
CA THR A 45 5.31 17.15 5.80
C THR A 45 5.20 15.68 5.47
N LEU A 46 5.02 14.82 6.48
CA LEU A 46 4.88 13.38 6.31
C LEU A 46 3.59 13.01 5.59
N GLY A 47 2.47 13.63 5.98
CA GLY A 47 1.17 13.37 5.37
C GLY A 47 1.15 13.64 3.87
N ASN A 48 1.67 14.80 3.44
CA ASN A 48 1.75 15.16 2.03
C ASN A 48 2.74 14.27 1.26
N SER A 49 3.91 14.00 1.82
CA SER A 49 4.94 13.18 1.18
C SER A 49 4.45 11.75 0.98
N LEU A 50 3.91 11.12 2.04
CA LEU A 50 3.37 9.76 1.96
C LEU A 50 2.19 9.67 1.00
N ARG A 51 1.27 10.66 1.01
CA ARG A 51 0.16 10.71 0.06
C ARG A 51 0.65 10.70 -1.39
N ARG A 52 1.65 11.51 -1.71
CA ARG A 52 2.22 11.58 -3.07
C ARG A 52 2.86 10.26 -3.48
N VAL A 53 3.65 9.65 -2.61
CA VAL A 53 4.32 8.36 -2.88
C VAL A 53 3.30 7.24 -3.03
N LEU A 54 2.27 7.19 -2.18
CA LEU A 54 1.18 6.21 -2.24
C LEU A 54 0.46 6.24 -3.60
N LEU A 55 0.14 7.42 -4.10
CA LEU A 55 -0.62 7.56 -5.36
C LEU A 55 0.23 7.35 -6.61
N SER A 56 1.56 7.57 -6.56
CA SER A 56 2.42 7.58 -7.74
C SER A 56 3.40 6.42 -7.85
N SER A 57 3.81 5.82 -6.73
CA SER A 57 5.00 4.97 -6.74
C SER A 57 4.76 3.50 -6.43
N ILE A 58 3.56 3.17 -5.93
CA ILE A 58 3.19 1.77 -5.65
C ILE A 58 2.91 1.06 -6.97
N ARG A 59 3.50 -0.13 -7.13
CA ARG A 59 3.30 -0.96 -8.32
C ARG A 59 1.97 -1.72 -8.24
N GLY A 60 1.34 -1.91 -9.40
CA GLY A 60 0.16 -2.73 -9.56
C GLY A 60 0.07 -3.32 -10.96
N ALA A 61 -1.04 -3.99 -11.24
CA ALA A 61 -1.35 -4.59 -12.53
C ALA A 61 -2.60 -3.93 -13.14
N ALA A 62 -2.57 -3.73 -14.45
CA ALA A 62 -3.71 -3.20 -15.20
C ALA A 62 -3.71 -3.74 -16.63
N VAL A 63 -4.87 -3.68 -17.30
CA VAL A 63 -4.98 -3.98 -18.73
C VAL A 63 -4.33 -2.85 -19.52
N THR A 64 -3.46 -3.20 -20.46
CA THR A 64 -2.73 -2.25 -21.34
C THR A 64 -3.31 -2.15 -22.73
N SER A 65 -3.89 -3.25 -23.23
CA SER A 65 -4.57 -3.28 -24.54
C SER A 65 -5.59 -4.40 -24.58
N ILE A 66 -6.57 -4.23 -25.44
CA ILE A 66 -7.56 -5.28 -25.76
C ILE A 66 -7.58 -5.53 -27.26
N GLN A 67 -8.04 -6.70 -27.61
CA GLN A 67 -8.36 -7.07 -28.98
C GLN A 67 -9.67 -7.85 -28.97
N ILE A 68 -10.65 -7.40 -29.75
CA ILE A 68 -11.99 -8.01 -29.87
C ILE A 68 -12.18 -8.47 -31.30
N ASP A 69 -12.71 -9.68 -31.49
CA ASP A 69 -12.96 -10.22 -32.82
C ASP A 69 -13.95 -9.36 -33.60
N GLY A 70 -13.55 -9.00 -34.82
CA GLY A 70 -14.36 -8.17 -35.70
C GLY A 70 -14.34 -6.67 -35.42
N VAL A 71 -13.55 -6.20 -34.47
CA VAL A 71 -13.39 -4.79 -34.08
C VAL A 71 -12.04 -4.27 -34.54
N LEU A 72 -12.01 -3.11 -35.19
CA LEU A 72 -10.77 -2.47 -35.66
C LEU A 72 -10.37 -1.24 -34.86
N HIS A 73 -11.31 -0.58 -34.21
CA HIS A 73 -11.08 0.62 -33.40
C HIS A 73 -12.14 0.79 -32.31
N GLU A 74 -11.88 1.60 -31.32
CA GLU A 74 -12.70 1.81 -30.11
C GLU A 74 -14.08 2.45 -30.38
N PHE A 75 -14.26 3.15 -31.49
CA PHE A 75 -15.52 3.83 -31.85
C PHE A 75 -16.45 2.95 -32.70
N THR A 76 -16.48 1.67 -32.41
CA THR A 76 -17.30 0.69 -33.15
C THR A 76 -18.33 0.08 -32.22
N SER A 77 -19.52 -0.21 -32.72
CA SER A 77 -20.49 -1.06 -32.05
C SER A 77 -20.39 -2.51 -32.55
N ILE A 78 -20.63 -3.47 -31.65
CA ILE A 78 -20.56 -4.90 -31.95
C ILE A 78 -21.99 -5.43 -32.11
N LYS A 79 -22.28 -6.11 -33.20
CA LYS A 79 -23.61 -6.68 -33.45
C LYS A 79 -23.93 -7.74 -32.36
N GLY A 80 -25.06 -7.54 -31.67
CA GLY A 80 -25.50 -8.44 -30.60
C GLY A 80 -24.84 -8.19 -29.26
N VAL A 81 -24.09 -7.10 -29.09
CA VAL A 81 -23.61 -6.59 -27.84
C VAL A 81 -24.29 -5.25 -27.55
N ARG A 82 -24.79 -5.08 -26.36
CA ARG A 82 -25.56 -3.90 -25.97
C ARG A 82 -24.69 -2.66 -25.80
N GLU A 83 -23.50 -2.84 -25.23
CA GLU A 83 -22.52 -1.80 -24.98
C GLU A 83 -21.67 -1.54 -26.21
N ASP A 84 -21.27 -0.29 -26.42
CA ASP A 84 -20.25 0.06 -27.39
C ASP A 84 -18.86 -0.35 -26.92
N VAL A 85 -17.92 -0.48 -27.85
CA VAL A 85 -16.53 -0.85 -27.50
C VAL A 85 -15.91 0.12 -26.52
N THR A 86 -16.26 1.41 -26.58
CA THR A 86 -15.81 2.42 -25.61
C THR A 86 -16.29 2.10 -24.19
N ASP A 87 -17.54 1.67 -24.03
CA ASP A 87 -18.08 1.28 -22.73
C ASP A 87 -17.40 0.01 -22.20
N ILE A 88 -17.15 -0.96 -23.09
CA ILE A 88 -16.39 -2.17 -22.75
C ILE A 88 -14.98 -1.79 -22.25
N VAL A 89 -14.29 -0.87 -22.93
CA VAL A 89 -12.97 -0.37 -22.51
C VAL A 89 -13.06 0.25 -21.12
N LEU A 90 -14.06 1.08 -20.81
CA LEU A 90 -14.25 1.68 -19.50
C LEU A 90 -14.51 0.63 -18.41
N ASN A 91 -15.30 -0.40 -18.73
CA ASN A 91 -15.54 -1.51 -17.81
C ASN A 91 -14.26 -2.32 -17.56
N VAL A 92 -13.48 -2.63 -18.60
CA VAL A 92 -12.20 -3.33 -18.51
C VAL A 92 -11.17 -2.52 -17.68
N LYS A 93 -11.14 -1.19 -17.81
CA LYS A 93 -10.29 -0.32 -16.96
C LYS A 93 -10.64 -0.39 -15.47
N SER A 94 -11.87 -0.76 -15.16
CA SER A 94 -12.33 -0.91 -13.76
C SER A 94 -11.98 -2.27 -13.16
N LEU A 95 -11.34 -3.18 -13.91
CA LEU A 95 -10.88 -4.47 -13.39
C LEU A 95 -9.80 -4.26 -12.32
N ALA A 96 -10.01 -4.87 -11.17
CA ALA A 96 -9.02 -4.92 -10.10
C ALA A 96 -8.20 -6.21 -10.24
N LEU A 97 -6.96 -6.07 -10.67
CA LEU A 97 -6.06 -7.18 -10.97
C LEU A 97 -4.90 -7.22 -9.97
N LYS A 98 -4.52 -8.45 -9.57
CA LYS A 98 -3.31 -8.71 -8.81
C LYS A 98 -2.43 -9.66 -9.61
N SER A 99 -1.20 -9.25 -9.88
CA SER A 99 -0.20 -10.07 -10.56
C SER A 99 0.88 -10.53 -9.60
N SER A 100 1.21 -11.82 -9.66
CA SER A 100 2.29 -12.43 -8.85
C SER A 100 3.64 -12.45 -9.59
N SER A 101 3.66 -12.15 -10.89
CA SER A 101 4.87 -12.14 -11.71
C SER A 101 5.00 -10.87 -12.53
N GLU A 102 6.23 -10.52 -12.90
CA GLU A 102 6.51 -9.41 -13.83
C GLU A 102 6.30 -9.84 -15.29
N GLY A 103 6.03 -8.85 -16.14
CA GLY A 103 5.86 -9.05 -17.60
C GLY A 103 4.40 -8.96 -18.05
N THR A 104 4.23 -9.00 -19.37
CA THR A 104 2.92 -8.95 -20.01
C THR A 104 2.28 -10.34 -20.00
N LYS A 105 1.04 -10.42 -19.58
CA LYS A 105 0.23 -11.63 -19.57
C LYS A 105 -1.01 -11.42 -20.43
N LYS A 106 -1.50 -12.49 -21.03
CA LYS A 106 -2.71 -12.45 -21.83
C LYS A 106 -3.86 -13.12 -21.08
N LEU A 107 -4.98 -12.40 -20.94
CA LEU A 107 -6.25 -12.91 -20.46
C LEU A 107 -7.19 -13.10 -21.67
N ILE A 108 -8.00 -14.13 -21.61
CA ILE A 108 -8.96 -14.45 -22.68
C ILE A 108 -10.36 -14.49 -22.05
N LEU A 109 -11.30 -13.87 -22.75
CA LEU A 109 -12.71 -13.89 -22.41
C LEU A 109 -13.49 -14.46 -23.59
N ASP A 110 -14.02 -15.67 -23.43
CA ASP A 110 -14.86 -16.36 -24.37
C ASP A 110 -16.27 -16.51 -23.80
N ALA A 111 -17.26 -15.95 -24.48
CA ALA A 111 -18.63 -15.98 -24.00
C ALA A 111 -19.65 -16.20 -25.12
N LYS A 112 -20.76 -16.83 -24.75
CA LYS A 112 -21.90 -17.03 -25.65
C LYS A 112 -23.15 -16.49 -25.00
N GLY A 113 -23.86 -15.62 -25.72
CA GLY A 113 -25.13 -15.07 -25.26
C GLY A 113 -26.28 -16.08 -25.27
N PRO A 114 -27.43 -15.72 -24.67
CA PRO A 114 -27.68 -14.41 -24.08
C PRO A 114 -27.24 -14.32 -22.60
N GLY A 115 -26.83 -13.13 -22.16
CA GLY A 115 -26.58 -12.87 -20.75
C GLY A 115 -25.58 -11.77 -20.45
N GLU A 116 -25.42 -11.49 -19.15
CA GLU A 116 -24.41 -10.59 -18.62
C GLU A 116 -23.05 -11.32 -18.58
N ILE A 117 -22.04 -10.71 -19.16
CA ILE A 117 -20.66 -11.20 -19.10
C ILE A 117 -19.95 -10.47 -17.97
N LYS A 118 -19.41 -11.24 -17.05
CA LYS A 118 -18.74 -10.74 -15.84
C LYS A 118 -17.24 -11.00 -15.90
N ALA A 119 -16.53 -10.30 -15.03
CA ALA A 119 -15.10 -10.54 -14.86
C ALA A 119 -14.77 -11.98 -14.40
N SER A 120 -15.73 -12.69 -13.78
CA SER A 120 -15.62 -14.12 -13.43
C SER A 120 -15.52 -15.05 -14.64
N ASP A 121 -16.01 -14.61 -15.81
CA ASP A 121 -16.03 -15.42 -17.04
C ASP A 121 -14.70 -15.36 -17.80
N ILE A 122 -13.78 -14.51 -17.37
CA ILE A 122 -12.42 -14.44 -17.88
C ILE A 122 -11.69 -15.74 -17.53
N THR A 123 -11.07 -16.35 -18.53
CA THR A 123 -10.27 -17.58 -18.32
C THR A 123 -9.15 -17.34 -17.30
N PRO A 124 -9.10 -18.10 -16.21
CA PRO A 124 -8.11 -17.90 -15.16
C PRO A 124 -6.70 -18.19 -15.66
N VAL A 125 -5.75 -17.32 -15.32
CA VAL A 125 -4.31 -17.49 -15.59
C VAL A 125 -3.59 -17.58 -14.26
N THR A 126 -2.63 -18.50 -14.14
CA THR A 126 -1.96 -18.89 -12.87
C THR A 126 -1.41 -17.70 -12.08
N ASP A 127 -0.96 -16.65 -12.76
CA ASP A 127 -0.26 -15.51 -12.13
C ASP A 127 -1.14 -14.27 -11.94
N ILE A 128 -2.41 -14.31 -12.37
CA ILE A 128 -3.32 -13.16 -12.30
C ILE A 128 -4.57 -13.55 -11.52
N GLU A 129 -4.86 -12.79 -10.49
CA GLU A 129 -6.07 -12.88 -9.68
C GLU A 129 -6.98 -11.68 -9.96
N ILE A 130 -8.26 -11.94 -10.22
CA ILE A 130 -9.28 -10.91 -10.42
C ILE A 130 -10.01 -10.71 -9.10
N LEU A 131 -9.93 -9.50 -8.54
CA LEU A 131 -10.43 -9.18 -7.20
C LEU A 131 -11.90 -8.73 -7.21
N ASN A 132 -12.43 -8.34 -8.36
CA ASN A 132 -13.82 -7.90 -8.54
C ASN A 132 -14.58 -8.76 -9.57
N PRO A 133 -14.81 -10.07 -9.28
CA PRO A 133 -15.40 -11.02 -10.23
C PRO A 133 -16.83 -10.67 -10.68
N ASN A 134 -17.54 -9.88 -9.88
CA ASN A 134 -18.93 -9.47 -10.17
C ASN A 134 -19.03 -8.26 -11.11
N LEU A 135 -17.91 -7.67 -11.55
CA LEU A 135 -17.92 -6.55 -12.48
C LEU A 135 -18.49 -7.02 -13.81
N VAL A 136 -19.55 -6.34 -14.30
CA VAL A 136 -20.14 -6.59 -15.61
C VAL A 136 -19.26 -5.90 -16.67
N ILE A 137 -18.84 -6.67 -17.68
CA ILE A 137 -18.03 -6.18 -18.81
C ILE A 137 -18.94 -5.75 -19.94
N CYS A 138 -19.87 -6.62 -20.36
CA CYS A 138 -20.86 -6.34 -21.39
C CYS A 138 -22.07 -7.27 -21.27
N ASN A 139 -23.12 -6.97 -22.02
CA ASN A 139 -24.34 -7.78 -22.15
C ASN A 139 -24.47 -8.31 -23.57
N LEU A 140 -24.70 -9.61 -23.72
CA LEU A 140 -24.87 -10.26 -25.02
C LEU A 140 -26.33 -10.59 -25.31
N ASP A 141 -26.72 -10.40 -26.56
CA ASP A 141 -27.99 -10.84 -27.09
C ASP A 141 -27.97 -12.35 -27.46
N GLU A 142 -29.14 -12.90 -27.82
CA GLU A 142 -29.26 -14.29 -28.25
C GLU A 142 -28.37 -14.63 -29.45
N ASN A 143 -27.72 -15.81 -29.40
CA ASN A 143 -26.85 -16.34 -30.45
C ASN A 143 -25.61 -15.49 -30.78
N THR A 144 -25.17 -14.60 -29.89
CA THR A 144 -23.95 -13.83 -30.07
C THR A 144 -22.77 -14.57 -29.44
N ASN A 145 -21.68 -14.73 -30.21
CA ASN A 145 -20.40 -15.18 -29.69
C ASN A 145 -19.51 -13.95 -29.48
N PHE A 146 -18.86 -13.87 -28.33
CA PHE A 146 -17.97 -12.80 -28.01
C PHE A 146 -16.61 -13.36 -27.58
N HIS A 147 -15.56 -12.93 -28.28
CA HIS A 147 -14.19 -13.28 -28.00
C HIS A 147 -13.37 -12.01 -27.82
N MET A 148 -12.68 -11.89 -26.67
CA MET A 148 -11.81 -10.76 -26.36
C MET A 148 -10.53 -11.25 -25.71
N GLU A 149 -9.41 -10.78 -26.23
CA GLU A 149 -8.09 -10.93 -25.63
C GLU A 149 -7.68 -9.62 -24.94
N MET A 150 -7.12 -9.72 -23.76
CA MET A 150 -6.66 -8.58 -22.95
C MET A 150 -5.20 -8.79 -22.58
N ASN A 151 -4.35 -7.82 -22.84
CA ASN A 151 -2.98 -7.83 -22.36
C ASN A 151 -2.91 -7.09 -21.02
N VAL A 152 -2.37 -7.76 -20.02
CA VAL A 152 -2.17 -7.21 -18.67
C VAL A 152 -0.69 -6.97 -18.44
N GLY A 153 -0.36 -5.76 -18.03
CA GLY A 153 1.00 -5.37 -17.66
C GLY A 153 1.11 -5.02 -16.19
N THR A 154 2.34 -4.88 -15.71
CA THR A 154 2.68 -4.36 -14.38
C THR A 154 3.41 -3.04 -14.50
N GLY A 155 3.03 -2.05 -13.70
CA GLY A 155 3.61 -0.71 -13.80
C GLY A 155 3.39 0.11 -12.53
N LYS A 156 3.61 1.43 -12.66
CA LYS A 156 3.41 2.42 -11.59
C LYS A 156 2.58 3.59 -12.11
N GLY A 157 1.71 4.11 -11.25
CA GLY A 157 0.94 5.31 -11.54
C GLY A 157 0.02 5.15 -12.76
N TYR A 158 -0.02 6.16 -13.61
CA TYR A 158 -0.82 6.23 -14.83
C TYR A 158 0.06 6.20 -16.07
N VAL A 159 -0.32 5.38 -17.05
CA VAL A 159 0.33 5.29 -18.37
C VAL A 159 -0.73 5.49 -19.44
N SER A 160 -0.50 6.45 -20.34
CA SER A 160 -1.44 6.72 -21.45
C SER A 160 -1.46 5.61 -22.47
N ALA A 161 -2.58 5.48 -23.21
CA ALA A 161 -2.75 4.51 -24.29
C ALA A 161 -1.66 4.60 -25.36
N ASP A 162 -1.20 5.83 -25.68
CA ASP A 162 -0.12 6.04 -26.65
C ASP A 162 1.20 5.38 -26.25
N LEU A 163 1.51 5.36 -24.95
CA LEU A 163 2.71 4.71 -24.42
C LEU A 163 2.56 3.19 -24.31
N ASN A 164 1.32 2.70 -24.21
CA ASN A 164 1.02 1.26 -24.21
C ASN A 164 0.96 0.67 -25.63
N LYS A 165 0.95 1.53 -26.66
CA LYS A 165 0.91 1.09 -28.05
C LYS A 165 2.28 0.55 -28.47
N PRO A 166 2.39 -0.71 -28.95
CA PRO A 166 3.64 -1.24 -29.48
C PRO A 166 4.03 -0.54 -30.79
N GLU A 167 5.31 -0.59 -31.15
CA GLU A 167 5.82 0.02 -32.40
C GLU A 167 5.12 -0.54 -33.64
N GLU A 168 4.83 -1.85 -33.66
CA GLU A 168 4.08 -2.53 -34.72
C GLU A 168 2.81 -3.18 -34.12
N PRO A 169 1.70 -2.43 -34.01
CA PRO A 169 0.47 -2.97 -33.43
C PRO A 169 -0.18 -3.97 -34.37
N PRO A 170 -0.62 -5.14 -33.90
CA PRO A 170 -1.47 -6.03 -34.68
C PRO A 170 -2.76 -5.33 -35.08
N LEU A 171 -3.35 -5.75 -36.22
CA LEU A 171 -4.61 -5.20 -36.67
C LEU A 171 -5.73 -5.46 -35.65
N GLY A 172 -6.48 -4.42 -35.27
CA GLY A 172 -7.56 -4.51 -34.30
C GLY A 172 -7.10 -4.46 -32.85
N LEU A 173 -5.82 -4.22 -32.58
CA LEU A 173 -5.35 -3.96 -31.21
C LEU A 173 -5.77 -2.55 -30.78
N ILE A 174 -6.50 -2.47 -29.67
CA ILE A 174 -6.95 -1.23 -29.05
C ILE A 174 -6.10 -0.99 -27.80
N PRO A 175 -5.17 -0.02 -27.81
CA PRO A 175 -4.41 0.33 -26.63
C PRO A 175 -5.31 1.06 -25.63
N ILE A 176 -5.12 0.78 -24.34
CA ILE A 176 -5.90 1.36 -23.24
C ILE A 176 -4.96 2.12 -22.30
N ASP A 177 -5.39 3.27 -21.83
CA ASP A 177 -4.71 3.97 -20.76
C ASP A 177 -4.87 3.17 -19.45
N SER A 178 -3.75 2.92 -18.81
CA SER A 178 -3.66 2.00 -17.68
C SER A 178 -3.39 2.74 -16.38
N LEU A 179 -4.25 2.51 -15.37
CA LEU A 179 -4.05 2.96 -14.01
C LEU A 179 -3.48 1.81 -13.20
N PHE A 180 -2.16 1.77 -13.07
CA PHE A 180 -1.46 0.69 -12.35
C PHE A 180 -1.52 0.86 -10.84
N SER A 181 -1.73 2.09 -10.33
CA SER A 181 -1.75 2.33 -8.89
C SER A 181 -2.84 1.51 -8.20
N PRO A 182 -2.48 0.64 -7.23
CA PRO A 182 -3.47 -0.09 -6.44
C PRO A 182 -4.18 0.80 -5.42
N VAL A 183 -3.65 1.99 -5.17
CA VAL A 183 -4.21 2.95 -4.21
C VAL A 183 -5.22 3.84 -4.92
N LYS A 184 -6.50 3.75 -4.50
CA LYS A 184 -7.61 4.51 -5.07
C LYS A 184 -7.71 5.92 -4.49
N LYS A 185 -7.59 6.01 -3.15
CA LYS A 185 -7.81 7.26 -2.43
C LYS A 185 -6.88 7.37 -1.23
N VAL A 186 -6.33 8.56 -1.04
CA VAL A 186 -5.57 8.91 0.17
C VAL A 186 -6.04 10.26 0.66
N SER A 187 -6.51 10.31 1.89
CA SER A 187 -6.80 11.54 2.61
C SER A 187 -5.99 11.60 3.89
N TYR A 188 -5.60 12.80 4.31
CA TYR A 188 -4.96 12.98 5.60
C TYR A 188 -5.43 14.28 6.27
N SER A 189 -5.39 14.27 7.58
CA SER A 189 -5.66 15.44 8.43
C SER A 189 -4.62 15.55 9.51
N VAL A 190 -4.28 16.78 9.85
CA VAL A 190 -3.35 17.10 10.94
C VAL A 190 -4.11 17.87 12.00
N SER A 191 -3.99 17.43 13.23
CA SER A 191 -4.55 18.08 14.42
C SER A 191 -3.47 18.17 15.49
N THR A 192 -3.73 18.96 16.52
CA THR A 192 -2.81 19.07 17.65
C THR A 192 -2.87 17.85 18.54
N ALA A 193 -1.71 17.37 18.98
CA ALA A 193 -1.56 16.33 19.98
C ALA A 193 -1.06 16.93 21.30
N ARG A 194 -1.36 16.24 22.40
CA ARG A 194 -0.90 16.62 23.73
C ARG A 194 0.01 15.54 24.29
N GLU A 195 1.20 15.93 24.73
CA GLU A 195 2.07 15.07 25.51
C GLU A 195 2.43 15.73 26.84
N GLY A 196 1.98 15.11 27.92
CA GLY A 196 2.13 15.68 29.26
C GLY A 196 1.43 17.04 29.41
N LYS A 197 2.20 18.09 29.66
CA LYS A 197 1.73 19.49 29.77
C LYS A 197 1.88 20.28 28.48
N ALA A 198 2.59 19.77 27.47
CA ALA A 198 2.82 20.44 26.20
C ALA A 198 1.72 20.11 25.19
N LEU A 199 1.25 21.13 24.46
CA LEU A 199 0.19 21.04 23.44
C LEU A 199 0.71 21.26 22.01
N ASP A 200 2.03 21.34 21.85
CA ASP A 200 2.68 21.80 20.62
C ASP A 200 3.11 20.66 19.67
N TYR A 201 2.46 19.51 19.77
CA TYR A 201 2.74 18.37 18.90
C TYR A 201 1.66 18.17 17.85
N ASP A 202 2.05 17.56 16.74
CA ASP A 202 1.12 17.20 15.67
C ASP A 202 0.61 15.76 15.86
N LYS A 203 -0.64 15.57 15.47
CA LYS A 203 -1.28 14.27 15.25
C LYS A 203 -1.63 14.14 13.78
N LEU A 204 -1.01 13.21 13.10
CA LEU A 204 -1.33 12.87 11.71
C LEU A 204 -2.33 11.71 11.71
N THR A 205 -3.46 11.92 11.05
CA THR A 205 -4.43 10.85 10.74
C THR A 205 -4.49 10.72 9.22
N MET A 206 -4.22 9.55 8.71
CA MET A 206 -4.25 9.22 7.28
C MET A 206 -5.25 8.10 7.02
N GLU A 207 -6.07 8.26 5.99
CA GLU A 207 -7.01 7.25 5.51
C GLU A 207 -6.63 6.86 4.09
N VAL A 208 -6.41 5.57 3.88
CA VAL A 208 -5.92 5.00 2.61
C VAL A 208 -6.91 3.93 2.16
N GLU A 209 -7.35 4.01 0.91
CA GLU A 209 -8.21 3.05 0.26
C GLU A 209 -7.48 2.42 -0.93
N THR A 210 -7.51 1.09 -1.01
CA THR A 210 -6.88 0.30 -2.09
C THR A 210 -7.93 -0.47 -2.90
N ASN A 211 -7.49 -1.04 -4.01
CA ASN A 211 -8.32 -1.92 -4.84
C ASN A 211 -8.36 -3.38 -4.34
N GLY A 212 -7.65 -3.71 -3.24
CA GLY A 212 -7.55 -5.05 -2.67
C GLY A 212 -6.33 -5.87 -3.15
N SER A 213 -5.59 -5.42 -4.18
CA SER A 213 -4.38 -6.13 -4.64
C SER A 213 -3.23 -6.07 -3.62
N ILE A 214 -3.26 -5.05 -2.78
CA ILE A 214 -2.38 -4.85 -1.63
C ILE A 214 -3.22 -4.39 -0.44
N SER A 215 -2.87 -4.80 0.78
CA SER A 215 -3.52 -4.27 1.98
C SER A 215 -3.19 -2.78 2.14
N ALA A 216 -4.12 -2.00 2.68
CA ALA A 216 -3.90 -0.57 2.85
C ALA A 216 -2.75 -0.26 3.85
N GLU A 217 -2.51 -1.14 4.82
CA GLU A 217 -1.39 -1.06 5.76
C GLU A 217 -0.05 -1.29 5.05
N ASP A 218 0.05 -2.38 4.25
CA ASP A 218 1.27 -2.69 3.49
C ASP A 218 1.60 -1.60 2.47
N ALA A 219 0.58 -1.02 1.82
CA ALA A 219 0.78 0.10 0.89
C ALA A 219 1.48 1.28 1.58
N VAL A 220 1.07 1.63 2.81
CA VAL A 220 1.73 2.70 3.58
C VAL A 220 3.15 2.30 3.99
N ALA A 221 3.38 1.05 4.38
CA ALA A 221 4.72 0.55 4.71
C ALA A 221 5.66 0.64 3.50
N TYR A 222 5.22 0.22 2.30
CA TYR A 222 6.01 0.36 1.07
C TYR A 222 6.24 1.82 0.70
N ALA A 223 5.25 2.69 0.83
CA ALA A 223 5.41 4.11 0.56
C ALA A 223 6.44 4.75 1.49
N ALA A 224 6.40 4.41 2.79
CA ALA A 224 7.38 4.88 3.76
C ALA A 224 8.80 4.38 3.44
N ARG A 225 8.93 3.11 3.02
CA ARG A 225 10.22 2.54 2.62
C ARG A 225 10.79 3.20 1.37
N ILE A 226 9.96 3.41 0.34
CA ILE A 226 10.37 4.12 -0.88
C ILE A 226 10.85 5.53 -0.53
N PHE A 227 10.10 6.24 0.32
CA PHE A 227 10.46 7.59 0.74
C PHE A 227 11.78 7.61 1.52
N GLN A 228 11.98 6.67 2.43
CA GLN A 228 13.22 6.50 3.19
C GLN A 228 14.42 6.26 2.26
N ASP A 229 14.28 5.35 1.29
CA ASP A 229 15.35 5.03 0.35
C ASP A 229 15.72 6.24 -0.54
N GLN A 230 14.73 7.03 -0.97
CA GLN A 230 14.98 8.25 -1.73
C GLN A 230 15.66 9.35 -0.90
N LEU A 231 15.34 9.45 0.40
CA LEU A 231 16.01 10.38 1.31
C LEU A 231 17.44 9.94 1.65
N GLY A 232 17.73 8.65 1.60
CA GLY A 232 19.05 8.10 1.92
C GLY A 232 20.19 8.71 1.11
N MET A 233 19.95 9.10 -0.16
CA MET A 233 20.96 9.75 -1.00
C MET A 233 21.36 11.16 -0.53
N PHE A 234 20.55 11.81 0.27
CA PHE A 234 20.86 13.13 0.84
C PHE A 234 21.66 13.06 2.14
N VAL A 235 21.79 11.86 2.72
CA VAL A 235 22.61 11.64 3.92
C VAL A 235 24.05 11.39 3.46
N ASN A 236 24.96 12.36 3.69
CA ASN A 236 26.34 12.34 3.25
C ASN A 236 27.36 12.01 4.37
N PHE A 237 26.86 11.52 5.50
CA PHE A 237 27.68 11.14 6.65
C PHE A 237 27.34 9.72 7.09
N ASP A 238 28.35 9.01 7.59
CA ASP A 238 28.16 7.70 8.17
C ASP A 238 27.46 7.85 9.52
N GLU A 239 26.32 7.18 9.69
CA GLU A 239 25.70 7.09 11.01
C GLU A 239 26.63 6.34 11.94
N PRO A 240 26.92 6.88 13.13
CA PRO A 240 27.69 6.15 14.13
C PRO A 240 26.91 4.86 14.41
N LYS A 241 27.49 3.70 14.05
CA LYS A 241 26.91 2.40 14.37
C LYS A 241 26.65 2.41 15.87
N GLU A 242 25.41 2.39 16.26
CA GLU A 242 25.05 2.09 17.65
C GLU A 242 25.66 0.73 17.92
N VAL A 243 26.78 0.72 18.65
CA VAL A 243 27.22 -0.47 19.32
C VAL A 243 26.03 -0.82 20.19
N ALA A 244 25.30 -1.86 19.79
CA ALA A 244 24.26 -2.41 20.62
C ALA A 244 24.94 -2.70 21.96
N MET A 245 24.84 -1.75 22.89
CA MET A 245 25.07 -2.06 24.29
C MET A 245 24.05 -3.16 24.53
N LYS A 246 24.55 -4.40 24.57
CA LYS A 246 23.84 -5.46 25.27
C LYS A 246 23.51 -4.83 26.61
N GLU A 247 22.28 -4.40 26.79
CA GLU A 247 21.70 -4.26 28.09
C GLU A 247 21.90 -5.64 28.72
N GLN A 248 23.01 -5.79 29.43
CA GLN A 248 23.07 -6.78 30.47
C GLN A 248 21.88 -6.43 31.37
N PRO A 249 20.90 -7.31 31.51
CA PRO A 249 19.89 -7.10 32.51
C PRO A 249 20.69 -6.93 33.81
N SER A 250 20.76 -5.72 34.30
CA SER A 250 21.16 -5.46 35.66
C SER A 250 20.06 -6.15 36.48
N GLU A 251 20.31 -7.41 36.84
CA GLU A 251 19.56 -8.02 37.92
C GLU A 251 19.67 -7.02 39.07
N PRO A 252 18.54 -6.52 39.58
CA PRO A 252 18.60 -5.69 40.79
C PRO A 252 19.33 -6.56 41.80
N GLU A 253 20.47 -6.07 42.32
CA GLU A 253 21.16 -6.70 43.44
C GLU A 253 20.16 -6.78 44.59
N PHE A 254 19.42 -7.85 44.61
CA PHE A 254 18.52 -8.17 45.70
C PHE A 254 19.41 -8.36 46.93
N ASN A 255 19.35 -7.41 47.85
CA ASN A 255 20.05 -7.48 49.10
C ASN A 255 19.58 -8.73 49.84
N LYS A 256 20.42 -9.79 49.81
CA LYS A 256 20.12 -11.11 50.40
C LYS A 256 19.73 -11.03 51.87
N ASN A 257 20.04 -9.90 52.53
CA ASN A 257 19.66 -9.65 53.93
C ASN A 257 18.15 -9.33 54.07
N LEU A 258 17.44 -8.90 53.03
CA LEU A 258 16.00 -8.67 53.06
C LEU A 258 15.18 -9.97 53.03
N LEU A 259 15.80 -11.10 52.68
CA LEU A 259 15.16 -12.42 52.65
C LEU A 259 15.33 -13.21 53.95
N ARG A 260 16.09 -12.69 54.94
CA ARG A 260 16.19 -13.31 56.26
C ARG A 260 14.89 -13.12 57.02
N LYS A 261 14.28 -14.23 57.42
CA LYS A 261 13.08 -14.22 58.28
C LYS A 261 13.39 -13.44 59.58
N VAL A 262 12.51 -12.54 59.96
CA VAL A 262 12.60 -11.68 61.18
C VAL A 262 12.87 -12.50 62.45
N ALA A 263 12.45 -13.77 62.47
CA ALA A 263 12.72 -14.70 63.59
C ALA A 263 14.21 -14.96 63.88
N VAL A 264 15.13 -14.69 62.97
CA VAL A 264 16.57 -14.89 63.13
C VAL A 264 17.25 -13.66 63.76
N SER A 265 16.57 -12.50 63.76
CA SER A 265 17.10 -11.23 64.27
C SER A 265 17.01 -11.09 65.82
N TYR A 266 16.24 -11.95 66.53
CA TYR A 266 15.97 -11.83 67.95
C TYR A 266 16.71 -12.82 68.82
N THR A 267 17.63 -13.63 68.30
CA THR A 267 18.36 -14.65 69.12
C THR A 267 19.56 -14.14 69.87
N HIS A 268 19.81 -12.83 69.94
CA HIS A 268 20.93 -12.25 70.64
C HIS A 268 20.59 -11.14 71.70
N LEU A 269 19.37 -11.13 72.21
CA LEU A 269 19.01 -10.34 73.33
C LEU A 269 18.99 -11.22 74.58
N THR A 270 20.18 -11.53 75.16
CA THR A 270 20.30 -12.02 76.49
C THR A 270 20.38 -10.77 77.44
N LEU A 271 19.37 -10.63 78.25
CA LEU A 271 19.34 -9.68 79.35
C LEU A 271 20.43 -10.10 80.40
N PRO A 272 21.27 -9.17 80.86
CA PRO A 272 22.11 -9.44 82.03
C PRO A 272 21.25 -9.47 83.29
N THR A 273 21.39 -10.51 84.10
CA THR A 273 20.94 -10.62 85.50
C THR A 273 21.71 -9.69 86.40
#